data_5113c3b39129f8d98e47268b050814d7
#
_entry.id   5113c3b39129f8d98e47268b050814d7
#
_cell.length_a   1.000
_cell.length_b   1.000
_cell.length_c   1.000
_cell.angle_alpha   90.00
_cell.angle_beta   90.00
_cell.angle_gamma   90.00
#
_symmetry.space_group_name_H-M   'P 1'
#
loop_
_entity.id
_entity.type
_entity.pdbx_description
1 polymer ?
#
loop_
_entity_poly.entity_id
_entity_poly.type
_entity_poly.pdbx_seq_one_letter_code
_entity_poly.pdbx_strand_id
1 'polypeptide(L)'
;MAARLLVRSQLDHVEAGGILDDCGPSSSACASSWVLGKEITAAEGIAAKEKATGFKEKQGVSDNGSSLWDLIKTCKVLGANARYPRDWDDCVASLKKGAALIINVDAAKNYPPQAISAWHKRYIGRHAGATYGHMTAAAWCDDHGLQFADPTFSGKGKEKFAVTVTDKELKAIASSKGDAPFKRCIIVKK
;
A
#
# COMPACT_ATOMS: atom_id res chain seq x y z
N MET A 1 20.30 -12.03 -6.95
CA MET A 1 18.83 -12.24 -6.94
C MET A 1 18.20 -10.87 -7.13
N ALA A 2 17.32 -10.72 -8.11
CA ALA A 2 16.61 -9.48 -8.31
C ALA A 2 15.74 -9.15 -7.08
N ALA A 3 15.74 -7.88 -6.70
CA ALA A 3 14.93 -7.42 -5.59
C ALA A 3 13.43 -7.57 -5.94
N ARG A 4 12.66 -8.20 -5.06
CA ARG A 4 11.20 -8.23 -5.15
C ARG A 4 10.60 -7.29 -4.13
N LEU A 5 9.47 -6.67 -4.47
CA LEU A 5 8.75 -5.87 -3.50
C LEU A 5 8.24 -6.77 -2.36
N LEU A 6 8.69 -6.50 -1.14
CA LEU A 6 8.27 -7.23 0.06
C LEU A 6 7.01 -6.60 0.63
N VAL A 7 6.03 -7.45 0.96
CA VAL A 7 4.84 -7.02 1.68
C VAL A 7 5.22 -6.60 3.11
N ARG A 8 4.68 -5.48 3.57
CA ARG A 8 4.68 -5.07 4.98
C ARG A 8 3.27 -5.26 5.51
N SER A 9 3.08 -6.36 6.24
CA SER A 9 1.75 -6.79 6.66
C SER A 9 1.21 -5.93 7.80
N GLN A 10 -0.01 -5.43 7.63
CA GLN A 10 -0.75 -4.82 8.73
C GLN A 10 -1.29 -5.87 9.71
N LEU A 11 -1.35 -7.15 9.28
CA LEU A 11 -1.87 -8.24 10.12
C LEU A 11 -0.93 -8.62 11.28
N ASP A 12 0.34 -8.20 11.22
CA ASP A 12 1.29 -8.42 12.31
C ASP A 12 1.03 -7.51 13.53
N HIS A 13 0.15 -6.51 13.37
CA HIS A 13 -0.24 -5.53 14.39
C HIS A 13 -1.73 -5.57 14.71
N VAL A 14 -2.38 -6.71 14.46
CA VAL A 14 -3.80 -6.90 14.83
C VAL A 14 -3.96 -6.87 16.34
N GLU A 15 -4.52 -5.79 16.82
CA GLU A 15 -4.86 -5.61 18.23
C GLU A 15 -6.13 -6.35 18.63
N ALA A 16 -6.31 -6.52 19.95
CA ALA A 16 -7.51 -7.09 20.52
C ALA A 16 -8.74 -6.26 20.12
N GLY A 17 -9.50 -6.73 19.12
CA GLY A 17 -10.66 -6.04 18.55
C GLY A 17 -10.77 -6.17 17.03
N GLY A 18 -9.70 -6.60 16.34
CA GLY A 18 -9.75 -6.95 14.90
C GLY A 18 -9.86 -5.78 13.93
N ILE A 19 -9.63 -4.55 14.37
CA ILE A 19 -9.64 -3.36 13.51
C ILE A 19 -8.25 -3.15 12.92
N LEU A 20 -8.17 -3.03 11.60
CA LEU A 20 -6.94 -2.93 10.84
C LEU A 20 -6.86 -1.56 10.16
N ASP A 21 -6.35 -0.54 10.87
CA ASP A 21 -6.21 0.82 10.33
C ASP A 21 -4.80 1.11 9.78
N ASP A 22 -3.89 0.13 9.84
CA ASP A 22 -2.47 0.29 9.52
C ASP A 22 -2.13 0.12 8.04
N CYS A 23 -3.12 0.05 7.14
CA CYS A 23 -2.87 -0.11 5.71
C CYS A 23 -2.01 1.03 5.13
N GLY A 24 -2.24 2.27 5.56
CA GLY A 24 -1.47 3.44 5.14
C GLY A 24 -0.01 3.39 5.58
N PRO A 25 0.28 3.28 6.89
CA PRO A 25 1.65 3.13 7.40
C PRO A 25 2.39 1.93 6.81
N SER A 26 1.74 0.76 6.70
CA SER A 26 2.34 -0.44 6.11
C SER A 26 2.67 -0.26 4.64
N SER A 27 1.79 0.38 3.87
CA SER A 27 2.07 0.73 2.46
C SER A 27 3.20 1.75 2.33
N SER A 28 3.30 2.72 3.26
CA SER A 28 4.40 3.68 3.31
C SER A 28 5.73 3.00 3.63
N ALA A 29 5.75 2.06 4.58
CA ALA A 29 6.93 1.26 4.88
C ALA A 29 7.35 0.40 3.68
N CYS A 30 6.39 -0.24 3.00
CA CYS A 30 6.64 -1.04 1.80
C CYS A 30 7.27 -0.21 0.68
N ALA A 31 6.64 0.92 0.31
CA ALA A 31 7.11 1.81 -0.74
C ALA A 31 8.47 2.45 -0.41
N SER A 32 8.64 2.91 0.84
CA SER A 32 9.91 3.52 1.29
C SER A 32 11.04 2.49 1.36
N SER A 33 10.76 1.24 1.81
CA SER A 33 11.75 0.16 1.76
C SER A 33 12.28 -0.06 0.35
N TRP A 34 11.37 -0.10 -0.63
CA TRP A 34 11.73 -0.30 -2.04
C TRP A 34 12.67 0.78 -2.55
N VAL A 35 12.26 2.05 -2.43
CA VAL A 35 13.01 3.17 -3.04
C VAL A 35 14.32 3.46 -2.32
N LEU A 36 14.43 3.17 -1.03
CA LEU A 36 15.63 3.41 -0.24
C LEU A 36 16.59 2.22 -0.25
N GLY A 37 16.16 1.05 -0.75
CA GLY A 37 16.95 -0.19 -0.75
C GLY A 37 17.30 -0.69 0.66
N LYS A 38 16.48 -0.35 1.66
CA LYS A 38 16.66 -0.78 3.06
C LYS A 38 15.38 -1.37 3.63
N GLU A 39 15.52 -2.22 4.64
CA GLU A 39 14.36 -2.73 5.34
C GLU A 39 13.73 -1.65 6.22
N ILE A 40 12.41 -1.48 6.08
CA ILE A 40 11.56 -0.67 6.97
C ILE A 40 10.37 -1.56 7.31
N THR A 41 10.14 -1.76 8.59
CA THR A 41 9.06 -2.59 9.11
C THR A 41 7.72 -1.85 9.12
N ALA A 42 6.60 -2.58 9.24
CA ALA A 42 5.30 -1.97 9.43
C ALA A 42 5.25 -1.12 10.71
N ALA A 43 5.88 -1.59 11.80
CA ALA A 43 5.98 -0.85 13.06
C ALA A 43 6.71 0.50 12.90
N GLU A 44 7.79 0.54 12.12
CA GLU A 44 8.47 1.81 11.79
C GLU A 44 7.59 2.73 10.94
N GLY A 45 6.76 2.17 10.05
CA GLY A 45 5.74 2.91 9.29
C GLY A 45 4.72 3.56 10.20
N ILE A 46 4.20 2.84 11.20
CA ILE A 46 3.25 3.33 12.21
C ILE A 46 3.90 4.47 13.02
N ALA A 47 5.09 4.24 13.59
CA ALA A 47 5.81 5.25 14.35
C ALA A 47 6.10 6.51 13.52
N ALA A 48 6.41 6.35 12.23
CA ALA A 48 6.61 7.45 11.30
C ALA A 48 5.32 8.24 11.04
N LYS A 49 4.16 7.57 10.91
CA LYS A 49 2.86 8.22 10.77
C LYS A 49 2.52 9.02 12.02
N GLU A 50 2.68 8.45 13.21
CA GLU A 50 2.45 9.14 14.47
C GLU A 50 3.30 10.41 14.58
N LYS A 51 4.60 10.30 14.26
CA LYS A 51 5.52 11.44 14.23
C LYS A 51 5.13 12.50 13.19
N ALA A 52 4.67 12.06 12.02
CA ALA A 52 4.31 12.96 10.92
C ALA A 52 3.01 13.74 11.15
N THR A 53 2.06 13.13 11.87
CA THR A 53 0.70 13.67 12.05
C THR A 53 0.44 14.21 13.45
N GLY A 54 1.23 13.81 14.44
CA GLY A 54 0.98 14.08 15.86
C GLY A 54 -0.12 13.23 16.48
N PHE A 55 -0.77 12.36 15.70
CA PHE A 55 -1.78 11.44 16.20
C PHE A 55 -1.13 10.14 16.65
N LYS A 56 -1.33 9.78 17.91
CA LYS A 56 -1.06 8.42 18.38
C LYS A 56 -2.23 7.53 18.01
N GLU A 57 -1.95 6.41 17.39
CA GLU A 57 -2.97 5.39 17.15
C GLU A 57 -3.50 4.91 18.49
N LYS A 58 -4.78 5.19 18.76
CA LYS A 58 -5.46 4.61 19.91
C LYS A 58 -5.98 3.25 19.51
N GLN A 59 -5.54 2.23 20.22
CA GLN A 59 -6.06 0.87 20.09
C GLN A 59 -7.59 0.85 20.05
N GLY A 60 -8.16 0.26 19.01
CA GLY A 60 -9.58 0.00 18.92
C GLY A 60 -10.48 1.14 18.43
N VAL A 61 -9.94 2.23 17.90
CA VAL A 61 -10.74 3.33 17.33
C VAL A 61 -10.49 3.44 15.82
N SER A 62 -11.48 3.07 15.01
CA SER A 62 -11.41 2.98 13.55
C SER A 62 -11.38 4.34 12.81
N ASP A 63 -11.34 5.47 13.50
CA ASP A 63 -11.58 6.79 12.89
C ASP A 63 -10.32 7.46 12.29
N ASN A 64 -9.17 6.81 12.32
CA ASN A 64 -7.90 7.42 11.97
C ASN A 64 -7.25 6.84 10.70
N GLY A 65 -8.04 6.57 9.69
CA GLY A 65 -7.50 6.25 8.36
C GLY A 65 -6.47 7.30 7.91
N SER A 66 -5.51 6.90 7.08
CA SER A 66 -4.51 7.81 6.56
C SER A 66 -5.01 8.50 5.30
N SER A 67 -4.92 9.82 5.23
CA SER A 67 -5.03 10.54 3.96
C SER A 67 -3.75 10.37 3.13
N LEU A 68 -3.82 10.56 1.81
CA LEU A 68 -2.62 10.56 0.97
C LEU A 68 -1.63 11.66 1.41
N TRP A 69 -2.13 12.77 1.91
CA TRP A 69 -1.29 13.85 2.46
C TRP A 69 -0.52 13.42 3.70
N ASP A 70 -1.14 12.65 4.59
CA ASP A 70 -0.45 12.10 5.76
C ASP A 70 0.63 11.11 5.35
N LEU A 71 0.36 10.30 4.31
CA LEU A 71 1.35 9.36 3.80
C LEU A 71 2.54 10.04 3.11
N ILE A 72 2.34 11.20 2.47
CA ILE A 72 3.46 12.03 1.97
C ILE A 72 4.37 12.44 3.13
N LYS A 73 3.81 12.92 4.23
CA LYS A 73 4.58 13.28 5.44
C LYS A 73 5.24 12.05 6.08
N THR A 74 4.52 10.93 6.15
CA THR A 74 5.04 9.66 6.68
C THR A 74 6.26 9.18 5.89
N CYS A 75 6.18 9.17 4.56
CA CYS A 75 7.32 8.82 3.70
C CYS A 75 8.52 9.73 3.96
N LYS A 76 8.31 11.04 4.15
CA LYS A 76 9.37 11.99 4.48
C LYS A 76 10.05 11.66 5.82
N VAL A 77 9.29 11.28 6.84
CA VAL A 77 9.84 10.82 8.14
C VAL A 77 10.67 9.53 7.96
N LEU A 78 10.26 8.64 7.06
CA LEU A 78 11.01 7.43 6.72
C LEU A 78 12.27 7.68 5.87
N GLY A 79 12.46 8.91 5.40
CA GLY A 79 13.62 9.34 4.60
C GLY A 79 13.39 9.23 3.08
N ALA A 80 12.17 9.00 2.63
CA ALA A 80 11.81 9.00 1.22
C ALA A 80 11.04 10.29 0.86
N ASN A 81 11.12 10.69 -0.42
CA ASN A 81 10.32 11.79 -0.95
C ASN A 81 9.02 11.25 -1.53
N ALA A 82 7.92 11.99 -1.36
CA ALA A 82 6.64 11.62 -1.96
C ALA A 82 5.90 12.84 -2.51
N ARG A 83 5.15 12.64 -3.60
CA ARG A 83 4.35 13.68 -4.25
C ARG A 83 3.12 13.13 -4.94
N TYR A 84 2.17 13.98 -5.25
CA TYR A 84 1.08 13.63 -6.15
C TYR A 84 1.58 13.48 -7.60
N PRO A 85 1.07 12.51 -8.37
CA PRO A 85 1.30 12.43 -9.80
C PRO A 85 0.51 13.51 -10.56
N ARG A 86 0.97 13.87 -11.75
CA ARG A 86 0.26 14.77 -12.68
C ARG A 86 -0.86 14.04 -13.40
N ASP A 87 -0.59 12.82 -13.83
CA ASP A 87 -1.47 11.95 -14.60
C ASP A 87 -1.06 10.48 -14.41
N TRP A 88 -1.73 9.54 -15.08
CA TRP A 88 -1.38 8.13 -15.02
C TRP A 88 -0.03 7.82 -15.69
N ASP A 89 0.33 8.52 -16.75
CA ASP A 89 1.59 8.31 -17.45
C ASP A 89 2.78 8.72 -16.57
N ASP A 90 2.63 9.77 -15.74
CA ASP A 90 3.62 10.12 -14.71
C ASP A 90 3.79 9.01 -13.66
N CYS A 91 2.70 8.32 -13.27
CA CYS A 91 2.78 7.15 -12.41
C CYS A 91 3.62 6.04 -13.06
N VAL A 92 3.27 5.65 -14.28
CA VAL A 92 3.95 4.58 -15.02
C VAL A 92 5.42 4.92 -15.29
N ALA A 93 5.69 6.13 -15.76
CA ALA A 93 7.05 6.59 -16.02
C ALA A 93 7.92 6.62 -14.74
N SER A 94 7.32 6.99 -13.60
CA SER A 94 8.01 7.00 -12.31
C SER A 94 8.32 5.58 -11.82
N LEU A 95 7.37 4.66 -11.94
CA LEU A 95 7.59 3.23 -11.61
C LEU A 95 8.77 2.65 -12.38
N LYS A 96 8.82 2.86 -13.70
CA LYS A 96 9.93 2.40 -14.56
C LYS A 96 11.28 3.04 -14.22
N LYS A 97 11.31 4.13 -13.47
CA LYS A 97 12.51 4.80 -12.97
C LYS A 97 12.83 4.41 -11.51
N GLY A 98 12.25 3.33 -11.01
CA GLY A 98 12.53 2.80 -9.67
C GLY A 98 11.75 3.45 -8.54
N ALA A 99 10.78 4.32 -8.83
CA ALA A 99 9.85 4.81 -7.82
C ALA A 99 8.86 3.70 -7.38
N ALA A 100 8.15 3.95 -6.28
CA ALA A 100 6.99 3.17 -5.89
C ALA A 100 5.73 4.04 -5.89
N LEU A 101 4.56 3.41 -5.94
CA LEU A 101 3.27 4.08 -5.72
C LEU A 101 2.69 3.63 -4.38
N ILE A 102 1.99 4.53 -3.71
CA ILE A 102 0.98 4.19 -2.72
C ILE A 102 -0.37 4.57 -3.32
N ILE A 103 -1.35 3.68 -3.21
CA ILE A 103 -2.62 3.78 -3.93
C ILE A 103 -3.77 3.64 -2.94
N ASN A 104 -4.68 4.61 -2.93
CA ASN A 104 -5.92 4.55 -2.16
C ASN A 104 -7.02 3.89 -3.00
N VAL A 105 -7.48 2.74 -2.58
CA VAL A 105 -8.40 1.87 -3.31
C VAL A 105 -9.66 1.53 -2.50
N ASP A 106 -10.68 0.99 -3.16
CA ASP A 106 -11.69 0.16 -2.50
C ASP A 106 -11.14 -1.27 -2.43
N ALA A 107 -10.97 -1.78 -1.23
CA ALA A 107 -10.32 -3.07 -1.02
C ALA A 107 -11.00 -4.19 -1.80
N ALA A 108 -10.19 -5.00 -2.43
CA ALA A 108 -10.57 -6.12 -3.28
C ALA A 108 -11.42 -5.78 -4.53
N LYS A 109 -11.86 -4.53 -4.71
CA LYS A 109 -12.59 -4.13 -5.90
C LYS A 109 -11.63 -3.97 -7.08
N ASN A 110 -12.00 -4.58 -8.21
CA ASN A 110 -11.17 -4.63 -9.42
C ASN A 110 -9.82 -5.35 -9.25
N TYR A 111 -9.63 -6.08 -8.15
CA TYR A 111 -8.41 -6.86 -7.97
C TYR A 111 -8.42 -8.09 -8.87
N PRO A 112 -7.33 -8.41 -9.55
CA PRO A 112 -7.19 -9.69 -10.22
C PRO A 112 -7.08 -10.81 -9.17
N PRO A 113 -7.43 -12.06 -9.52
CA PRO A 113 -7.50 -13.16 -8.55
C PRO A 113 -6.24 -13.35 -7.71
N GLN A 114 -5.05 -13.15 -8.29
CA GLN A 114 -3.77 -13.29 -7.60
C GLN A 114 -3.52 -12.19 -6.55
N ALA A 115 -4.20 -11.05 -6.65
CA ALA A 115 -4.08 -9.93 -5.71
C ALA A 115 -5.06 -10.03 -4.53
N ILE A 116 -5.93 -11.03 -4.50
CA ILE A 116 -6.89 -11.26 -3.43
C ILE A 116 -6.24 -12.10 -2.32
N SER A 117 -5.97 -11.48 -1.17
CA SER A 117 -5.38 -12.16 -0.01
C SER A 117 -6.34 -13.16 0.64
N ALA A 118 -5.79 -14.06 1.47
CA ALA A 118 -6.60 -14.96 2.29
C ALA A 118 -7.50 -14.18 3.29
N TRP A 119 -7.03 -13.03 3.76
CA TRP A 119 -7.82 -12.13 4.61
C TRP A 119 -9.00 -11.53 3.86
N HIS A 120 -8.81 -11.02 2.63
CA HIS A 120 -9.88 -10.50 1.79
C HIS A 120 -10.97 -11.54 1.55
N LYS A 121 -10.59 -12.77 1.24
CA LYS A 121 -11.56 -13.87 1.01
C LYS A 121 -12.45 -14.10 2.22
N ARG A 122 -11.87 -14.07 3.43
CA ARG A 122 -12.63 -14.21 4.68
C ARG A 122 -13.51 -13.00 4.99
N TYR A 123 -12.98 -11.79 4.77
CA TYR A 123 -13.69 -10.54 5.03
C TYR A 123 -14.85 -10.35 4.06
N ILE A 124 -14.61 -10.50 2.76
CA ILE A 124 -15.64 -10.38 1.72
C ILE A 124 -16.75 -11.43 1.92
N GLY A 125 -16.38 -12.66 2.29
CA GLY A 125 -17.36 -13.72 2.59
C GLY A 125 -18.26 -13.39 3.78
N ARG A 126 -17.82 -12.57 4.73
CA ARG A 126 -18.60 -12.16 5.92
C ARG A 126 -19.38 -10.85 5.71
N HIS A 127 -18.91 -9.99 4.82
CA HIS A 127 -19.40 -8.65 4.60
C HIS A 127 -19.63 -8.39 3.10
N ALA A 128 -20.40 -9.27 2.45
CA ALA A 128 -20.70 -9.17 1.03
C ALA A 128 -21.27 -7.79 0.69
N GLY A 129 -20.64 -7.09 -0.25
CA GLY A 129 -21.01 -5.75 -0.70
C GLY A 129 -20.45 -4.60 0.13
N ALA A 130 -19.73 -4.83 1.22
CA ALA A 130 -19.04 -3.77 1.95
C ALA A 130 -17.79 -3.32 1.18
N THR A 131 -17.71 -2.04 0.88
CA THR A 131 -16.48 -1.38 0.40
C THR A 131 -15.84 -0.61 1.54
N TYR A 132 -14.53 -0.69 1.66
CA TYR A 132 -13.79 0.13 2.63
C TYR A 132 -12.55 0.73 1.96
N GLY A 133 -12.21 1.94 2.40
CA GLY A 133 -11.00 2.61 1.94
C GLY A 133 -9.77 1.84 2.38
N HIS A 134 -8.82 1.62 1.46
CA HIS A 134 -7.64 0.83 1.71
C HIS A 134 -6.44 1.43 1.01
N MET A 135 -5.25 1.25 1.60
CA MET A 135 -3.99 1.69 1.02
C MET A 135 -3.15 0.47 0.63
N THR A 136 -2.56 0.54 -0.55
CA THR A 136 -1.71 -0.51 -1.11
C THR A 136 -0.45 0.10 -1.69
N ALA A 137 0.55 -0.73 -2.04
CA ALA A 137 1.77 -0.26 -2.69
C ALA A 137 2.03 -1.00 -4.00
N ALA A 138 2.73 -0.33 -4.93
CA ALA A 138 3.20 -0.95 -6.17
C ALA A 138 4.59 -0.45 -6.54
N ALA A 139 5.38 -1.30 -7.20
CA ALA A 139 6.70 -0.96 -7.71
C ALA A 139 7.02 -1.75 -8.98
N TRP A 140 7.92 -1.25 -9.81
CA TRP A 140 8.43 -1.98 -10.97
C TRP A 140 9.72 -2.70 -10.61
N CYS A 141 9.75 -4.01 -10.85
CA CYS A 141 10.94 -4.85 -10.70
C CYS A 141 11.35 -5.39 -12.07
N ASP A 142 12.59 -5.15 -12.49
CA ASP A 142 13.06 -5.50 -13.84
C ASP A 142 12.85 -6.97 -14.19
N ASP A 143 13.10 -7.89 -13.23
CA ASP A 143 12.97 -9.33 -13.46
C ASP A 143 11.56 -9.88 -13.23
N HIS A 144 10.68 -9.13 -12.57
CA HIS A 144 9.35 -9.61 -12.17
C HIS A 144 8.21 -8.72 -12.67
N GLY A 145 8.52 -7.63 -13.37
CA GLY A 145 7.55 -6.67 -13.87
C GLY A 145 6.90 -5.85 -12.77
N LEU A 146 5.70 -5.39 -13.03
CA LEU A 146 4.94 -4.56 -12.08
C LEU A 146 4.43 -5.40 -10.90
N GLN A 147 4.86 -5.04 -9.71
CA GLN A 147 4.56 -5.71 -8.46
C GLN A 147 3.53 -4.93 -7.67
N PHE A 148 2.52 -5.62 -7.13
CA PHE A 148 1.46 -5.06 -6.29
C PHE A 148 1.50 -5.70 -4.91
N ALA A 149 1.62 -4.90 -3.87
CA ALA A 149 1.67 -5.31 -2.47
C ALA A 149 0.45 -4.78 -1.72
N ASP A 150 -0.36 -5.68 -1.20
CA ASP A 150 -1.48 -5.36 -0.33
C ASP A 150 -1.10 -5.68 1.14
N PRO A 151 -1.23 -4.73 2.08
CA PRO A 151 -0.89 -4.96 3.48
C PRO A 151 -1.74 -6.04 4.17
N THR A 152 -2.86 -6.48 3.56
CA THR A 152 -3.64 -7.62 4.07
C THR A 152 -3.03 -8.98 3.73
N PHE A 153 -1.96 -9.02 2.94
CA PHE A 153 -1.14 -10.23 2.80
C PHE A 153 -0.42 -10.50 4.12
N SER A 154 -0.29 -11.77 4.46
CA SER A 154 0.27 -12.19 5.76
C SER A 154 1.75 -11.87 5.96
N GLY A 155 2.46 -11.44 4.92
CA GLY A 155 3.91 -11.27 4.98
C GLY A 155 4.70 -12.57 5.16
N LYS A 156 4.05 -13.72 5.13
CA LYS A 156 4.61 -15.07 5.35
C LYS A 156 4.34 -16.00 4.17
N GLY A 157 5.19 -16.99 3.99
CA GLY A 157 5.02 -17.99 2.94
C GLY A 157 4.86 -17.36 1.55
N LYS A 158 3.82 -17.73 0.82
CA LYS A 158 3.54 -17.22 -0.54
C LYS A 158 3.14 -15.73 -0.55
N GLU A 159 2.60 -15.22 0.55
CA GLU A 159 2.17 -13.82 0.70
C GLU A 159 3.29 -12.90 1.22
N LYS A 160 4.52 -13.38 1.36
CA LYS A 160 5.69 -12.57 1.72
C LYS A 160 6.05 -11.55 0.64
N PHE A 161 5.81 -11.90 -0.61
CA PHE A 161 6.15 -11.06 -1.75
C PHE A 161 4.89 -10.48 -2.39
N ALA A 162 5.04 -9.31 -2.97
CA ALA A 162 4.04 -8.72 -3.84
C ALA A 162 3.73 -9.65 -5.02
N VAL A 163 2.54 -9.53 -5.56
CA VAL A 163 2.10 -10.28 -6.74
C VAL A 163 2.35 -9.47 -8.01
N THR A 164 2.63 -10.15 -9.12
CA THR A 164 2.77 -9.51 -10.43
C THR A 164 1.40 -9.16 -10.97
N VAL A 165 1.26 -7.94 -11.46
CA VAL A 165 0.06 -7.43 -12.14
C VAL A 165 0.48 -6.74 -13.44
N THR A 166 -0.47 -6.58 -14.36
CA THR A 166 -0.30 -5.77 -15.56
C THR A 166 -0.58 -4.30 -15.27
N ASP A 167 -0.13 -3.38 -16.13
CA ASP A 167 -0.48 -1.96 -16.05
C ASP A 167 -2.00 -1.74 -16.10
N LYS A 168 -2.70 -2.51 -16.95
CA LYS A 168 -4.17 -2.47 -17.06
C LYS A 168 -4.84 -2.88 -15.74
N GLU A 169 -4.36 -3.93 -15.08
CA GLU A 169 -4.88 -4.38 -13.78
C GLU A 169 -4.59 -3.34 -12.70
N LEU A 170 -3.37 -2.78 -12.63
CA LEU A 170 -3.05 -1.76 -11.65
C LEU A 170 -3.90 -0.50 -11.84
N LYS A 171 -4.10 -0.07 -13.09
CA LYS A 171 -4.99 1.05 -13.43
C LYS A 171 -6.44 0.79 -13.02
N ALA A 172 -6.94 -0.44 -13.22
CA ALA A 172 -8.28 -0.84 -12.80
C ALA A 172 -8.42 -0.81 -11.26
N ILE A 173 -7.42 -1.31 -10.53
CA ILE A 173 -7.35 -1.25 -9.06
C ILE A 173 -7.41 0.21 -8.58
N ALA A 174 -6.55 1.08 -9.14
CA ALA A 174 -6.49 2.50 -8.80
C ALA A 174 -7.78 3.27 -9.12
N SER A 175 -8.56 2.80 -10.10
CA SER A 175 -9.86 3.36 -10.47
C SER A 175 -11.03 2.81 -9.65
N SER A 176 -10.79 1.97 -8.65
CA SER A 176 -11.85 1.26 -7.91
C SER A 176 -12.86 2.20 -7.23
N LYS A 177 -12.45 3.41 -6.87
CA LYS A 177 -13.31 4.46 -6.27
C LYS A 177 -14.05 5.35 -7.27
N GLY A 178 -13.96 5.05 -8.57
CA GLY A 178 -14.65 5.80 -9.62
C GLY A 178 -13.97 7.10 -10.05
N ASP A 179 -12.86 7.48 -9.43
CA ASP A 179 -12.06 8.65 -9.83
C ASP A 179 -11.02 8.30 -10.88
N ALA A 180 -10.40 9.33 -11.48
CA ALA A 180 -9.22 9.14 -12.30
C ALA A 180 -8.12 8.47 -11.46
N PRO A 181 -7.48 7.38 -11.95
CA PRO A 181 -6.60 6.52 -11.15
C PRO A 181 -5.46 7.28 -10.48
N PHE A 182 -4.86 8.25 -11.17
CA PHE A 182 -3.75 9.04 -10.63
C PHE A 182 -4.12 9.91 -9.42
N LYS A 183 -5.39 10.35 -9.30
CA LYS A 183 -5.86 11.14 -8.16
C LYS A 183 -5.88 10.36 -6.84
N ARG A 184 -5.77 9.05 -6.94
CA ARG A 184 -5.74 8.11 -5.80
C ARG A 184 -4.34 7.61 -5.47
N CYS A 185 -3.31 8.19 -6.10
CA CYS A 185 -1.93 7.76 -5.95
C CYS A 185 -1.03 8.86 -5.36
N ILE A 186 0.04 8.42 -4.72
CA ILE A 186 1.25 9.20 -4.52
C ILE A 186 2.44 8.43 -5.08
N ILE A 187 3.41 9.16 -5.64
CA ILE A 187 4.68 8.63 -6.12
C ILE A 187 5.69 8.79 -5.00
N VAL A 188 6.33 7.68 -4.60
CA VAL A 188 7.40 7.63 -3.61
C VAL A 188 8.73 7.41 -4.34
N LYS A 189 9.76 8.18 -4.00
CA LYS A 189 11.10 8.10 -4.58
C LYS A 189 12.17 8.41 -3.54
N LYS A 190 13.41 8.03 -3.85
CA LYS A 190 14.57 8.39 -3.04
C LYS A 190 14.78 9.89 -2.98
#